data_0af1c0687fc82dbe94a86258e5ca7e22
#
_entry.id   0af1c0687fc82dbe94a86258e5ca7e22
#
_cell.length_a   1.000
_cell.length_b   1.000
_cell.length_c   1.000
_cell.angle_alpha   90.00
_cell.angle_beta   90.00
_cell.angle_gamma   90.00
#
_symmetry.space_group_name_H-M   'P 1'
#
loop_
_entity.id
_entity.type
_entity.pdbx_description
1 polymer ?
#
loop_
_entity_poly.entity_id
_entity_poly.type
_entity_poly.pdbx_seq_one_letter_code
_entity_poly.pdbx_strand_id
1 'polypeptide(L)'
;MKITWVTRSFLDYRIPVFAEINKVCNNNLTIIYFKDVVPERCQIKLTSILGVRAIGLTGELRLIGKKNQPLSSVKKNSFRIPFQPKLIKTIKNTKPDVILSDGFFQWTYANLWLRMLYKTPHIMLYEGTEHTERNAGWARLAYRKLASNFIDVIHCNGVLSYAFLNKVLKIKKSKLALGNMTSDIQDLKYKCDSLSCEQSSKFKQKLNLKENVFLFVGRLVELKGIIHLIKSWSSLKVDDSCLLIVGDGPERQYLQKYVREKRIKNIHFQGSIDYNDIYKFFNAADIFIIPTLQDNWSLVVPEAMSCNLPIICSKYNGCWPELVKEENGWVFDPLDTSNFNHILNLAYKNKGKWEDMGESSAKIVSDFSPEKIANKIVNSCKEIISDN
;
A
#
# COMPACT_ATOMS: atom_id res chain seq x y z
N MET A 1 7.65 -20.09 -18.46
CA MET A 1 6.34 -19.41 -18.38
C MET A 1 6.54 -17.93 -18.62
N LYS A 2 5.84 -17.36 -19.59
CA LYS A 2 5.88 -15.93 -19.94
C LYS A 2 4.72 -15.22 -19.28
N ILE A 3 5.01 -14.28 -18.42
CA ILE A 3 4.01 -13.45 -17.72
C ILE A 3 4.02 -12.05 -18.32
N THR A 4 2.84 -11.54 -18.68
CA THR A 4 2.68 -10.13 -19.02
C THR A 4 1.77 -9.47 -18.03
N TRP A 5 2.31 -8.52 -17.26
CA TRP A 5 1.56 -7.73 -16.30
C TRP A 5 1.23 -6.36 -16.85
N VAL A 6 -0.05 -6.08 -16.95
CA VAL A 6 -0.58 -4.82 -17.42
C VAL A 6 -0.94 -3.96 -16.21
N THR A 7 -0.15 -2.95 -15.94
CA THR A 7 -0.36 -2.01 -14.85
C THR A 7 -0.35 -0.58 -15.38
N ARG A 8 -1.41 0.20 -15.15
CA ARG A 8 -1.44 1.58 -15.64
C ARG A 8 -0.45 2.47 -14.90
N SER A 9 -0.22 2.22 -13.62
CA SER A 9 0.72 2.98 -12.79
C SER A 9 1.27 2.12 -11.67
N PHE A 10 2.53 2.39 -11.31
CA PHE A 10 3.19 1.78 -10.15
C PHE A 10 4.20 2.77 -9.54
N LEU A 11 4.60 2.51 -8.31
CA LEU A 11 5.62 3.24 -7.58
C LEU A 11 6.72 2.29 -7.11
N ASP A 12 7.73 2.84 -6.44
CA ASP A 12 8.93 2.12 -6.00
C ASP A 12 8.64 0.80 -5.29
N TYR A 13 7.62 0.74 -4.48
CA TYR A 13 7.25 -0.46 -3.70
C TYR A 13 6.90 -1.70 -4.53
N ARG A 14 6.46 -1.53 -5.79
CA ARG A 14 6.15 -2.65 -6.70
C ARG A 14 7.38 -3.26 -7.35
N ILE A 15 8.46 -2.50 -7.45
CA ILE A 15 9.66 -2.90 -8.18
C ILE A 15 10.32 -4.15 -7.61
N PRO A 16 10.47 -4.31 -6.28
CA PRO A 16 11.01 -5.56 -5.71
C PRO A 16 10.17 -6.79 -6.05
N VAL A 17 8.84 -6.67 -6.03
CA VAL A 17 7.95 -7.78 -6.43
C VAL A 17 8.11 -8.12 -7.91
N PHE A 18 8.24 -7.13 -8.79
CA PHE A 18 8.52 -7.36 -10.21
C PHE A 18 9.86 -8.05 -10.41
N ALA A 19 10.90 -7.66 -9.67
CA ALA A 19 12.22 -8.28 -9.72
C ALA A 19 12.17 -9.77 -9.32
N GLU A 20 11.50 -10.08 -8.22
CA GLU A 20 11.37 -11.45 -7.74
C GLU A 20 10.51 -12.32 -8.67
N ILE A 21 9.39 -11.83 -9.20
CA ILE A 21 8.62 -12.55 -10.23
C ILE A 21 9.48 -12.81 -11.47
N ASN A 22 10.24 -11.81 -11.92
CA ASN A 22 11.11 -11.96 -13.09
C ASN A 22 12.17 -13.06 -12.87
N LYS A 23 12.77 -13.11 -11.68
CA LYS A 23 13.74 -14.13 -11.27
C LYS A 23 13.11 -15.53 -11.25
N VAL A 24 11.95 -15.70 -10.59
CA VAL A 24 11.24 -16.98 -10.49
C VAL A 24 10.75 -17.49 -11.85
N CYS A 25 10.45 -16.58 -12.78
CA CYS A 25 10.02 -16.93 -14.15
C CYS A 25 11.18 -17.01 -15.16
N ASN A 26 12.44 -17.18 -14.70
CA ASN A 26 13.61 -17.27 -15.56
C ASN A 26 13.71 -16.10 -16.56
N ASN A 27 13.56 -14.89 -16.05
CA ASN A 27 13.60 -13.66 -16.83
C ASN A 27 12.52 -13.55 -17.94
N ASN A 28 11.31 -14.05 -17.71
CA ASN A 28 10.20 -14.01 -18.66
C ASN A 28 9.01 -13.12 -18.21
N LEU A 29 9.25 -12.14 -17.33
CA LEU A 29 8.26 -11.14 -16.98
C LEU A 29 8.32 -9.94 -17.94
N THR A 30 7.18 -9.52 -18.45
CA THR A 30 7.01 -8.27 -19.19
C THR A 30 6.05 -7.37 -18.44
N ILE A 31 6.42 -6.11 -18.24
CA ILE A 31 5.54 -5.09 -17.62
C ILE A 31 5.14 -4.07 -18.70
N ILE A 32 3.84 -3.90 -18.89
CA ILE A 32 3.27 -2.87 -19.78
C ILE A 32 2.65 -1.78 -18.91
N TYR A 33 3.12 -0.54 -19.04
CA TYR A 33 2.71 0.56 -18.18
C TYR A 33 2.46 1.87 -18.93
N PHE A 34 1.78 2.83 -18.29
CA PHE A 34 1.55 4.16 -18.86
C PHE A 34 2.69 5.10 -18.48
N LYS A 35 3.53 5.41 -19.47
CA LYS A 35 4.76 6.17 -19.31
C LYS A 35 4.53 7.57 -18.71
N ASP A 36 3.42 8.23 -19.10
CA ASP A 36 3.14 9.61 -18.69
C ASP A 36 2.68 9.73 -17.21
N VAL A 37 2.40 8.60 -16.53
CA VAL A 37 1.91 8.57 -15.13
C VAL A 37 2.94 7.97 -14.18
N VAL A 38 3.71 7.00 -14.63
CA VAL A 38 4.75 6.37 -13.81
C VAL A 38 5.93 7.33 -13.64
N PRO A 39 6.39 7.63 -12.41
CA PRO A 39 7.55 8.50 -12.19
C PRO A 39 8.80 7.99 -12.91
N GLU A 40 9.59 8.91 -13.48
CA GLU A 40 10.78 8.57 -14.27
C GLU A 40 11.77 7.69 -13.50
N ARG A 41 12.02 7.96 -12.22
CA ARG A 41 12.86 7.13 -11.37
C ARG A 41 12.39 5.66 -11.31
N CYS A 42 11.06 5.43 -11.29
CA CYS A 42 10.50 4.08 -11.28
C CYS A 42 10.67 3.41 -12.65
N GLN A 43 10.54 4.18 -13.75
CA GLN A 43 10.78 3.67 -15.11
C GLN A 43 12.24 3.24 -15.29
N ILE A 44 13.20 4.05 -14.81
CA ILE A 44 14.63 3.73 -14.86
C ILE A 44 14.92 2.45 -14.08
N LYS A 45 14.45 2.35 -12.82
CA LYS A 45 14.62 1.14 -11.99
C LYS A 45 13.99 -0.10 -12.65
N LEU A 46 12.80 0.02 -13.20
CA LEU A 46 12.14 -1.10 -13.90
C LEU A 46 12.92 -1.53 -15.14
N THR A 47 13.39 -0.57 -15.94
CA THR A 47 14.15 -0.84 -17.15
C THR A 47 15.50 -1.49 -16.84
N SER A 48 16.16 -1.14 -15.75
CA SER A 48 17.42 -1.80 -15.34
C SER A 48 17.23 -3.29 -14.99
N ILE A 49 16.02 -3.68 -14.54
CA ILE A 49 15.69 -5.08 -14.20
C ILE A 49 15.20 -5.87 -15.42
N LEU A 50 14.32 -5.28 -16.23
CA LEU A 50 13.60 -6.00 -17.29
C LEU A 50 14.14 -5.72 -18.70
N GLY A 51 14.95 -4.68 -18.88
CA GLY A 51 15.43 -4.24 -20.20
C GLY A 51 14.25 -3.90 -21.13
N VAL A 52 14.27 -4.45 -22.34
CA VAL A 52 13.25 -4.24 -23.37
C VAL A 52 11.85 -4.73 -23.00
N ARG A 53 11.72 -5.51 -21.94
CA ARG A 53 10.43 -6.01 -21.43
C ARG A 53 9.72 -5.03 -20.49
N ALA A 54 10.34 -3.89 -20.17
CA ALA A 54 9.70 -2.75 -19.55
C ALA A 54 9.08 -1.86 -20.65
N ILE A 55 7.81 -2.08 -20.98
CA ILE A 55 7.15 -1.45 -22.13
C ILE A 55 6.30 -0.27 -21.67
N GLY A 56 6.80 0.94 -21.81
CA GLY A 56 6.07 2.18 -21.53
C GLY A 56 5.23 2.63 -22.73
N LEU A 57 3.90 2.72 -22.57
CA LEU A 57 3.00 3.25 -23.58
C LEU A 57 2.67 4.72 -23.30
N THR A 58 2.49 5.52 -24.36
CA THR A 58 2.06 6.92 -24.34
C THR A 58 0.76 7.10 -25.11
N GLY A 59 0.10 8.25 -24.97
CA GLY A 59 -1.06 8.58 -25.80
C GLY A 59 -2.35 7.88 -25.36
N GLU A 60 -2.58 7.73 -24.06
CA GLU A 60 -3.85 7.26 -23.52
C GLU A 60 -4.99 8.23 -23.87
N LEU A 61 -6.07 7.72 -24.42
CA LEU A 61 -7.28 8.48 -24.70
C LEU A 61 -8.26 8.35 -23.52
N ARG A 62 -8.99 9.43 -23.24
CA ARG A 62 -10.06 9.43 -22.24
C ARG A 62 -11.40 9.45 -22.98
N LEU A 63 -12.11 8.34 -22.93
CA LEU A 63 -13.41 8.22 -23.58
C LEU A 63 -14.49 9.03 -22.87
N ILE A 64 -14.36 9.23 -21.54
CA ILE A 64 -15.31 9.99 -20.73
C ILE A 64 -14.56 10.72 -19.60
N GLY A 65 -14.82 12.02 -19.37
CA GLY A 65 -14.31 12.81 -18.25
C GLY A 65 -13.43 14.01 -18.66
N LYS A 66 -13.31 15.02 -17.77
CA LYS A 66 -12.50 16.24 -18.03
C LYS A 66 -10.99 15.94 -18.04
N LYS A 67 -10.27 16.53 -19.02
CA LYS A 67 -8.79 16.57 -19.06
C LYS A 67 -8.28 17.31 -17.79
N ASN A 68 -7.21 16.83 -17.18
CA ASN A 68 -6.41 17.53 -16.17
C ASN A 68 -6.92 17.63 -14.72
N GLN A 69 -7.67 16.66 -14.19
CA GLN A 69 -7.83 16.56 -12.74
C GLN A 69 -7.00 15.39 -12.17
N PRO A 70 -6.22 15.59 -11.10
CA PRO A 70 -5.52 14.49 -10.43
C PRO A 70 -6.54 13.49 -9.88
N LEU A 71 -6.16 12.20 -9.81
CA LEU A 71 -7.03 11.11 -9.30
C LEU A 71 -7.60 11.39 -7.90
N SER A 72 -6.87 12.17 -7.09
CA SER A 72 -7.28 12.55 -5.73
C SER A 72 -8.42 13.57 -5.66
N SER A 73 -8.75 14.29 -6.77
CA SER A 73 -9.77 15.34 -6.81
C SER A 73 -11.07 14.95 -7.50
N VAL A 74 -11.25 13.65 -7.81
CA VAL A 74 -12.41 13.17 -8.57
C VAL A 74 -13.65 13.16 -7.68
N LYS A 75 -14.62 14.03 -7.97
CA LYS A 75 -15.97 13.94 -7.42
C LYS A 75 -16.55 12.54 -7.68
N LYS A 76 -17.25 12.00 -6.68
CA LYS A 76 -17.78 10.62 -6.57
C LYS A 76 -18.50 10.02 -7.79
N ASN A 77 -18.87 10.79 -8.82
CA ASN A 77 -19.71 10.38 -9.94
C ASN A 77 -19.06 10.43 -11.33
N SER A 78 -17.76 10.56 -11.47
CA SER A 78 -17.15 10.57 -12.80
C SER A 78 -16.69 9.16 -13.20
N PHE A 79 -17.38 8.54 -14.11
CA PHE A 79 -16.95 7.32 -14.78
C PHE A 79 -15.82 7.68 -15.76
N ARG A 80 -14.63 7.10 -15.59
CA ARG A 80 -13.48 7.31 -16.48
C ARG A 80 -13.02 5.98 -17.00
N ILE A 81 -13.03 5.83 -18.32
CA ILE A 81 -12.44 4.66 -18.98
C ILE A 81 -11.17 5.15 -19.69
N PRO A 82 -9.98 4.86 -19.13
CA PRO A 82 -8.73 5.12 -19.83
C PRO A 82 -8.60 4.12 -20.98
N PHE A 83 -8.53 4.61 -22.22
CA PHE A 83 -8.39 3.77 -23.40
C PHE A 83 -6.99 3.95 -24.00
N GLN A 84 -6.26 2.83 -24.15
CA GLN A 84 -4.94 2.81 -24.78
C GLN A 84 -5.02 2.03 -26.10
N PRO A 85 -4.98 2.74 -27.26
CA PRO A 85 -5.23 2.10 -28.57
C PRO A 85 -4.24 0.97 -28.91
N LYS A 86 -2.99 1.08 -28.47
CA LYS A 86 -1.93 0.10 -28.77
C LYS A 86 -1.88 -1.09 -27.80
N LEU A 87 -2.66 -1.05 -26.69
CA LEU A 87 -2.50 -1.96 -25.56
C LEU A 87 -2.70 -3.44 -25.96
N ILE A 88 -3.84 -3.76 -26.57
CA ILE A 88 -4.16 -5.14 -26.96
C ILE A 88 -3.12 -5.72 -27.92
N LYS A 89 -2.70 -4.93 -28.93
CA LYS A 89 -1.63 -5.34 -29.87
C LYS A 89 -0.32 -5.59 -29.13
N THR A 90 0.05 -4.70 -28.20
CA THR A 90 1.28 -4.83 -27.42
C THR A 90 1.26 -6.09 -26.55
N ILE A 91 0.16 -6.37 -25.84
CA ILE A 91 0.03 -7.61 -25.04
C ILE A 91 0.15 -8.84 -25.94
N LYS A 92 -0.54 -8.89 -27.09
CA LYS A 92 -0.45 -10.03 -28.03
C LYS A 92 0.98 -10.28 -28.53
N ASN A 93 1.73 -9.20 -28.79
CA ASN A 93 3.12 -9.31 -29.26
C ASN A 93 4.06 -9.93 -28.21
N THR A 94 3.75 -9.86 -26.92
CA THR A 94 4.54 -10.51 -25.86
C THR A 94 4.32 -12.02 -25.83
N LYS A 95 3.27 -12.54 -26.48
CA LYS A 95 2.87 -13.97 -26.48
C LYS A 95 2.84 -14.55 -25.07
N PRO A 96 2.00 -13.98 -24.17
CA PRO A 96 1.99 -14.40 -22.76
C PRO A 96 1.31 -15.75 -22.58
N ASP A 97 1.84 -16.57 -21.67
CA ASP A 97 1.14 -17.75 -21.16
C ASP A 97 0.06 -17.34 -20.15
N VAL A 98 0.30 -16.25 -19.38
CA VAL A 98 -0.62 -15.65 -18.41
C VAL A 98 -0.53 -14.13 -18.47
N ILE A 99 -1.67 -13.47 -18.35
CA ILE A 99 -1.77 -12.01 -18.22
C ILE A 99 -2.22 -11.61 -16.80
N LEU A 100 -1.56 -10.59 -16.24
CA LEU A 100 -1.92 -10.00 -14.95
C LEU A 100 -2.47 -8.58 -15.13
N SER A 101 -3.39 -8.15 -14.24
CA SER A 101 -3.91 -6.78 -14.19
C SER A 101 -4.13 -6.29 -12.76
N ASP A 102 -4.23 -4.96 -12.59
CA ASP A 102 -4.52 -4.31 -11.31
C ASP A 102 -5.97 -3.80 -11.28
N GLY A 103 -6.81 -4.43 -10.46
CA GLY A 103 -8.20 -4.05 -10.23
C GLY A 103 -9.13 -4.22 -11.46
N PHE A 104 -10.42 -3.88 -11.28
CA PHE A 104 -11.44 -4.06 -12.32
C PHE A 104 -11.48 -2.96 -13.38
N PHE A 105 -10.81 -1.87 -13.15
CA PHE A 105 -10.81 -0.69 -14.01
C PHE A 105 -9.42 -0.45 -14.61
N GLN A 106 -9.11 0.76 -14.97
CA GLN A 106 -7.85 1.11 -15.63
C GLN A 106 -7.72 0.39 -16.99
N TRP A 107 -6.65 -0.34 -17.22
CA TRP A 107 -6.36 -1.04 -18.49
C TRP A 107 -6.82 -2.53 -18.49
N THR A 108 -7.49 -2.98 -17.44
CA THR A 108 -7.96 -4.37 -17.29
C THR A 108 -8.92 -4.80 -18.41
N TYR A 109 -9.63 -3.88 -19.08
CA TYR A 109 -10.47 -4.19 -20.22
C TYR A 109 -9.74 -4.98 -21.32
N ALA A 110 -8.46 -4.70 -21.55
CA ALA A 110 -7.66 -5.39 -22.56
C ALA A 110 -7.44 -6.86 -22.18
N ASN A 111 -7.19 -7.13 -20.89
CA ASN A 111 -7.01 -8.49 -20.38
C ASN A 111 -8.32 -9.27 -20.43
N LEU A 112 -9.45 -8.64 -20.04
CA LEU A 112 -10.78 -9.25 -20.16
C LEU A 112 -11.10 -9.64 -21.60
N TRP A 113 -10.79 -8.74 -22.55
CA TRP A 113 -10.94 -8.99 -23.98
C TRP A 113 -10.10 -10.19 -24.46
N LEU A 114 -8.83 -10.25 -24.08
CA LEU A 114 -7.94 -11.34 -24.46
C LEU A 114 -8.37 -12.67 -23.83
N ARG A 115 -8.81 -12.66 -22.57
CA ARG A 115 -9.38 -13.85 -21.91
C ARG A 115 -10.63 -14.36 -22.62
N MET A 116 -11.52 -13.45 -23.02
CA MET A 116 -12.78 -13.80 -23.69
C MET A 116 -12.56 -14.41 -25.07
N LEU A 117 -11.68 -13.79 -25.91
CA LEU A 117 -11.51 -14.18 -27.30
C LEU A 117 -10.44 -15.26 -27.51
N TYR A 118 -9.35 -15.20 -26.75
CA TYR A 118 -8.19 -16.05 -26.98
C TYR A 118 -7.94 -17.06 -25.87
N LYS A 119 -8.83 -17.09 -24.86
CA LYS A 119 -8.71 -17.98 -23.70
C LYS A 119 -7.42 -17.79 -22.88
N THR A 120 -6.67 -16.68 -23.09
CA THR A 120 -5.45 -16.43 -22.35
C THR A 120 -5.73 -16.35 -20.86
N PRO A 121 -5.07 -17.14 -20.00
CA PRO A 121 -5.27 -17.13 -18.54
C PRO A 121 -5.09 -15.73 -17.95
N HIS A 122 -5.98 -15.32 -17.05
CA HIS A 122 -6.00 -13.97 -16.49
C HIS A 122 -6.07 -13.99 -14.96
N ILE A 123 -5.05 -13.41 -14.34
CA ILE A 123 -5.00 -13.14 -12.89
C ILE A 123 -5.19 -11.64 -12.66
N MET A 124 -5.99 -11.29 -11.68
CA MET A 124 -6.17 -9.90 -11.26
C MET A 124 -5.71 -9.70 -9.81
N LEU A 125 -5.02 -8.58 -9.57
CA LEU A 125 -4.65 -8.12 -8.23
C LEU A 125 -5.67 -7.08 -7.76
N TYR A 126 -6.20 -7.23 -6.54
CA TYR A 126 -7.29 -6.39 -6.04
C TYR A 126 -7.07 -5.93 -4.60
N GLU A 127 -7.35 -4.65 -4.35
CA GLU A 127 -7.05 -3.99 -3.08
C GLU A 127 -8.29 -3.54 -2.31
N GLY A 128 -9.41 -3.28 -3.00
CA GLY A 128 -10.58 -2.62 -2.39
C GLY A 128 -11.23 -3.44 -1.29
N THR A 129 -11.62 -2.78 -0.22
CA THR A 129 -12.34 -3.34 0.92
C THR A 129 -13.78 -2.85 0.93
N GLU A 130 -14.66 -3.46 1.74
CA GLU A 130 -16.04 -2.98 1.90
C GLU A 130 -16.08 -1.52 2.37
N HIS A 131 -15.21 -1.14 3.30
CA HIS A 131 -15.12 0.24 3.79
C HIS A 131 -14.70 1.23 2.69
N THR A 132 -13.71 0.89 1.88
CA THR A 132 -13.23 1.78 0.80
C THR A 132 -14.19 1.85 -0.38
N GLU A 133 -14.99 0.81 -0.59
CA GLU A 133 -15.99 0.70 -1.66
C GLU A 133 -17.44 0.98 -1.21
N ARG A 134 -17.66 1.41 0.04
CA ARG A 134 -19.00 1.67 0.63
C ARG A 134 -19.87 2.64 -0.18
N ASN A 135 -19.25 3.48 -0.99
CA ASN A 135 -19.93 4.44 -1.86
C ASN A 135 -19.98 3.98 -3.34
N ALA A 136 -19.66 2.70 -3.64
CA ALA A 136 -19.72 2.19 -5.00
C ALA A 136 -21.18 2.04 -5.45
N GLY A 137 -21.56 2.71 -6.55
CA GLY A 137 -22.89 2.58 -7.12
C GLY A 137 -23.15 1.17 -7.69
N TRP A 138 -24.43 0.79 -7.78
CA TRP A 138 -24.86 -0.52 -8.25
C TRP A 138 -24.28 -0.92 -9.62
N ALA A 139 -24.23 0.01 -10.57
CA ALA A 139 -23.67 -0.24 -11.91
C ALA A 139 -22.18 -0.63 -11.86
N ARG A 140 -21.40 -0.01 -10.94
CA ARG A 140 -20.01 -0.35 -10.72
C ARG A 140 -19.84 -1.75 -10.12
N LEU A 141 -20.72 -2.13 -9.20
CA LEU A 141 -20.74 -3.48 -8.60
C LEU A 141 -21.16 -4.54 -9.62
N ALA A 142 -22.19 -4.26 -10.43
CA ALA A 142 -22.66 -5.13 -11.50
C ALA A 142 -21.57 -5.37 -12.56
N TYR A 143 -20.87 -4.31 -13.00
CA TYR A 143 -19.74 -4.45 -13.91
C TYR A 143 -18.64 -5.34 -13.33
N ARG A 144 -18.24 -5.13 -12.06
CA ARG A 144 -17.23 -5.97 -11.40
C ARG A 144 -17.66 -7.43 -11.33
N LYS A 145 -18.92 -7.68 -11.01
CA LYS A 145 -19.47 -9.03 -10.98
C LYS A 145 -19.41 -9.69 -12.37
N LEU A 146 -19.80 -8.99 -13.42
CA LEU A 146 -19.73 -9.49 -14.79
C LEU A 146 -18.27 -9.74 -15.22
N ALA A 147 -17.39 -8.77 -14.99
CA ALA A 147 -15.97 -8.87 -15.34
C ALA A 147 -15.26 -10.03 -14.64
N SER A 148 -15.67 -10.38 -13.41
CA SER A 148 -15.09 -11.50 -12.66
C SER A 148 -15.27 -12.86 -13.32
N ASN A 149 -16.21 -13.01 -14.27
CA ASN A 149 -16.38 -14.25 -15.04
C ASN A 149 -15.20 -14.50 -16.00
N PHE A 150 -14.52 -13.43 -16.43
CA PHE A 150 -13.35 -13.48 -17.32
C PHE A 150 -12.03 -13.32 -16.57
N ILE A 151 -12.02 -13.67 -15.29
CA ILE A 151 -10.82 -13.69 -14.44
C ILE A 151 -10.75 -15.06 -13.80
N ASP A 152 -9.61 -15.70 -13.91
CA ASP A 152 -9.42 -17.06 -13.39
C ASP A 152 -9.14 -17.00 -11.88
N VAL A 153 -8.20 -16.16 -11.43
CA VAL A 153 -7.89 -15.93 -10.01
C VAL A 153 -7.79 -14.43 -9.70
N ILE A 154 -8.27 -14.04 -8.53
CA ILE A 154 -8.13 -12.70 -7.98
C ILE A 154 -7.29 -12.78 -6.71
N HIS A 155 -6.10 -12.19 -6.74
CA HIS A 155 -5.26 -12.00 -5.57
C HIS A 155 -5.73 -10.78 -4.78
N CYS A 156 -6.24 -11.01 -3.59
CA CYS A 156 -6.68 -9.99 -2.64
C CYS A 156 -5.51 -9.51 -1.77
N ASN A 157 -5.43 -8.23 -1.45
CA ASN A 157 -4.41 -7.74 -0.52
C ASN A 157 -4.50 -8.45 0.83
N GLY A 158 -5.71 -8.60 1.36
CA GLY A 158 -5.96 -9.24 2.63
C GLY A 158 -7.40 -9.73 2.78
N VAL A 159 -7.73 -10.23 3.98
CA VAL A 159 -9.05 -10.82 4.29
C VAL A 159 -10.21 -9.85 4.13
N LEU A 160 -9.99 -8.54 4.33
CA LEU A 160 -11.06 -7.54 4.12
C LEU A 160 -11.39 -7.38 2.62
N SER A 161 -10.39 -7.38 1.74
CA SER A 161 -10.61 -7.40 0.29
C SER A 161 -11.24 -8.71 -0.17
N TYR A 162 -10.77 -9.83 0.36
CA TYR A 162 -11.34 -11.16 0.12
C TYR A 162 -12.81 -11.20 0.54
N ALA A 163 -13.13 -10.71 1.74
CA ALA A 163 -14.50 -10.68 2.26
C ALA A 163 -15.42 -9.83 1.37
N PHE A 164 -14.96 -8.66 0.92
CA PHE A 164 -15.72 -7.82 0.00
C PHE A 164 -16.04 -8.55 -1.31
N LEU A 165 -15.05 -9.17 -1.95
CA LEU A 165 -15.27 -9.91 -3.21
C LEU A 165 -16.20 -11.11 -3.02
N ASN A 166 -16.04 -11.86 -1.93
CA ASN A 166 -16.85 -13.05 -1.68
C ASN A 166 -18.27 -12.70 -1.20
N LYS A 167 -18.38 -11.83 -0.18
CA LYS A 167 -19.69 -11.55 0.46
C LYS A 167 -20.53 -10.55 -0.33
N VAL A 168 -19.93 -9.47 -0.84
CA VAL A 168 -20.65 -8.39 -1.55
C VAL A 168 -20.80 -8.71 -3.04
N LEU A 169 -19.70 -9.03 -3.73
CA LEU A 169 -19.71 -9.34 -5.16
C LEU A 169 -20.10 -10.81 -5.47
N LYS A 170 -20.23 -11.67 -4.44
CA LYS A 170 -20.59 -13.10 -4.61
C LYS A 170 -19.63 -13.84 -5.57
N ILE A 171 -18.34 -13.53 -5.54
CA ILE A 171 -17.32 -14.25 -6.30
C ILE A 171 -17.00 -15.55 -5.56
N LYS A 172 -16.87 -16.64 -6.30
CA LYS A 172 -16.59 -17.97 -5.74
C LYS A 172 -15.23 -17.98 -5.02
N LYS A 173 -15.14 -18.64 -3.87
CA LYS A 173 -13.92 -18.77 -3.07
C LYS A 173 -12.77 -19.40 -3.87
N SER A 174 -13.07 -20.36 -4.75
CA SER A 174 -12.08 -21.01 -5.62
C SER A 174 -11.37 -20.06 -6.59
N LYS A 175 -11.90 -18.86 -6.80
CA LYS A 175 -11.27 -17.80 -7.61
C LYS A 175 -10.50 -16.77 -6.78
N LEU A 176 -10.43 -16.92 -5.46
CA LEU A 176 -9.85 -15.90 -4.58
C LEU A 176 -8.59 -16.45 -3.89
N ALA A 177 -7.50 -15.72 -4.00
CA ALA A 177 -6.24 -15.96 -3.29
C ALA A 177 -5.86 -14.77 -2.40
N LEU A 178 -5.02 -14.99 -1.39
CA LEU A 178 -4.53 -13.93 -0.50
C LEU A 178 -3.06 -13.59 -0.79
N GLY A 179 -2.71 -12.32 -0.63
CA GLY A 179 -1.36 -11.79 -0.76
C GLY A 179 -1.08 -11.22 -2.14
N ASN A 180 -0.84 -9.93 -2.17
CA ASN A 180 -0.67 -9.17 -3.41
C ASN A 180 0.27 -7.98 -3.26
N MET A 181 0.24 -7.28 -2.10
CA MET A 181 0.94 -6.02 -1.96
C MET A 181 1.89 -6.04 -0.76
N THR A 182 3.11 -5.58 -1.00
CA THR A 182 4.13 -5.34 0.01
C THR A 182 5.04 -4.19 -0.42
N SER A 183 5.91 -3.74 0.48
CA SER A 183 7.02 -2.81 0.21
C SER A 183 8.37 -3.54 0.28
N ASP A 184 9.45 -2.81 0.04
CA ASP A 184 10.81 -3.35 0.17
C ASP A 184 11.24 -3.42 1.64
N ILE A 185 10.57 -4.31 2.39
CA ILE A 185 10.80 -4.48 3.82
C ILE A 185 12.20 -4.99 4.15
N GLN A 186 12.86 -5.69 3.22
CA GLN A 186 14.19 -6.26 3.43
C GLN A 186 15.27 -5.18 3.33
N ASP A 187 15.24 -4.34 2.29
CA ASP A 187 16.16 -3.21 2.14
C ASP A 187 16.00 -2.21 3.30
N LEU A 188 14.74 -1.93 3.67
CA LEU A 188 14.46 -1.01 4.77
C LEU A 188 14.99 -1.53 6.11
N LYS A 189 14.75 -2.81 6.42
CA LYS A 189 15.30 -3.46 7.61
C LYS A 189 16.84 -3.40 7.62
N TYR A 190 17.46 -3.80 6.52
CA TYR A 190 18.93 -3.76 6.40
C TYR A 190 19.50 -2.35 6.68
N LYS A 191 18.86 -1.32 6.12
CA LYS A 191 19.28 0.08 6.37
C LYS A 191 19.05 0.51 7.82
N CYS A 192 17.94 0.12 8.44
CA CYS A 192 17.70 0.38 9.87
C CYS A 192 18.74 -0.30 10.75
N ASP A 193 19.01 -1.57 10.52
CA ASP A 193 19.96 -2.35 11.30
C ASP A 193 21.42 -1.91 11.09
N SER A 194 21.75 -1.24 9.98
CA SER A 194 23.08 -0.71 9.67
C SER A 194 23.43 0.57 10.44
N LEU A 195 22.46 1.22 11.06
CA LEU A 195 22.71 2.42 11.86
C LEU A 195 23.31 2.04 13.21
N SER A 196 24.45 2.66 13.57
CA SER A 196 25.02 2.53 14.91
C SER A 196 24.17 3.28 15.95
N CYS A 197 24.25 2.85 17.21
CA CYS A 197 23.58 3.53 18.34
C CYS A 197 23.97 5.02 18.41
N GLU A 198 25.23 5.36 18.09
CA GLU A 198 25.70 6.74 18.05
C GLU A 198 25.04 7.55 16.94
N GLN A 199 24.88 6.98 15.74
CA GLN A 199 24.20 7.64 14.61
C GLN A 199 22.73 7.88 14.93
N SER A 200 22.04 6.90 15.50
CA SER A 200 20.66 7.01 15.95
C SER A 200 20.48 8.09 17.01
N SER A 201 21.35 8.11 18.03
CA SER A 201 21.32 9.11 19.10
C SER A 201 21.58 10.53 18.56
N LYS A 202 22.59 10.70 17.70
CA LYS A 202 22.84 11.99 17.02
C LYS A 202 21.65 12.46 16.19
N PHE A 203 20.96 11.54 15.51
CA PHE A 203 19.79 11.87 14.72
C PHE A 203 18.60 12.29 15.60
N LYS A 204 18.32 11.57 16.70
CA LYS A 204 17.31 11.97 17.71
C LYS A 204 17.61 13.36 18.30
N GLN A 205 18.88 13.63 18.66
CA GLN A 205 19.31 14.95 19.17
C GLN A 205 19.15 16.07 18.16
N LYS A 206 19.56 15.85 16.91
CA LYS A 206 19.40 16.82 15.81
C LYS A 206 17.96 17.27 15.62
N LEU A 207 16.99 16.36 15.81
CA LEU A 207 15.56 16.62 15.69
C LEU A 207 14.94 17.06 17.01
N ASN A 208 15.70 17.18 18.09
CA ASN A 208 15.24 17.49 19.44
C ASN A 208 14.07 16.59 19.89
N LEU A 209 14.19 15.28 19.63
CA LEU A 209 13.18 14.30 19.99
C LEU A 209 13.27 13.95 21.48
N LYS A 210 12.14 13.52 22.03
CA LYS A 210 12.05 13.01 23.39
C LYS A 210 12.49 11.54 23.47
N GLU A 211 12.51 10.99 24.68
CA GLU A 211 12.85 9.60 24.95
C GLU A 211 11.96 8.64 24.14
N ASN A 212 10.63 8.85 24.21
CA ASN A 212 9.65 8.00 23.55
C ASN A 212 9.10 8.70 22.29
N VAL A 213 9.32 8.13 21.13
CA VAL A 213 8.95 8.72 19.84
C VAL A 213 7.82 7.95 19.17
N PHE A 214 6.63 8.58 19.11
CA PHE A 214 5.50 8.09 18.33
C PHE A 214 5.63 8.61 16.90
N LEU A 215 5.73 7.72 15.93
CA LEU A 215 5.97 8.08 14.53
C LEU A 215 4.73 7.90 13.68
N PHE A 216 4.38 8.93 12.91
CA PHE A 216 3.49 8.85 11.76
C PHE A 216 4.29 9.13 10.48
N VAL A 217 4.07 8.30 9.44
CA VAL A 217 4.63 8.54 8.10
C VAL A 217 3.49 8.48 7.08
N GLY A 218 3.35 9.52 6.25
CA GLY A 218 2.36 9.52 5.19
C GLY A 218 1.97 10.91 4.67
N ARG A 219 1.13 10.94 3.63
CA ARG A 219 0.62 12.20 3.08
C ARG A 219 -0.30 12.90 4.08
N LEU A 220 -0.15 14.20 4.23
CA LEU A 220 -1.00 15.03 5.10
C LEU A 220 -2.29 15.42 4.35
N VAL A 221 -3.22 14.46 4.27
CA VAL A 221 -4.55 14.60 3.65
C VAL A 221 -5.62 14.14 4.64
N GLU A 222 -6.86 14.62 4.51
CA GLU A 222 -7.99 14.32 5.37
C GLU A 222 -8.16 12.81 5.64
N LEU A 223 -8.04 11.99 4.58
CA LEU A 223 -8.19 10.53 4.68
C LEU A 223 -7.15 9.86 5.58
N LYS A 224 -6.05 10.53 5.91
CA LYS A 224 -5.04 10.00 6.84
C LYS A 224 -5.33 10.33 8.31
N GLY A 225 -6.34 11.13 8.60
CA GLY A 225 -6.88 11.30 9.95
C GLY A 225 -5.95 11.99 10.96
N ILE A 226 -4.92 12.73 10.48
CA ILE A 226 -3.88 13.30 11.34
C ILE A 226 -4.45 14.27 12.37
N ILE A 227 -5.52 15.01 12.02
CA ILE A 227 -6.18 15.91 12.97
C ILE A 227 -6.74 15.17 14.18
N HIS A 228 -7.25 13.93 13.99
CA HIS A 228 -7.75 13.10 15.10
C HIS A 228 -6.59 12.64 16.00
N LEU A 229 -5.44 12.29 15.40
CA LEU A 229 -4.23 11.95 16.15
C LEU A 229 -3.75 13.12 16.99
N ILE A 230 -3.66 14.32 16.42
CA ILE A 230 -3.22 15.55 17.13
C ILE A 230 -4.16 15.87 18.29
N LYS A 231 -5.47 15.73 18.08
CA LYS A 231 -6.48 15.94 19.17
C LYS A 231 -6.30 14.94 20.30
N SER A 232 -6.16 13.66 19.97
CA SER A 232 -5.95 12.62 20.98
C SER A 232 -4.58 12.74 21.65
N TRP A 233 -3.54 13.13 20.91
CA TRP A 233 -2.21 13.43 21.45
C TRP A 233 -2.26 14.51 22.53
N SER A 234 -3.07 15.56 22.34
CA SER A 234 -3.22 16.64 23.32
C SER A 234 -3.80 16.18 24.66
N SER A 235 -4.46 15.04 24.72
CA SER A 235 -4.98 14.44 25.95
C SER A 235 -3.98 13.56 26.66
N LEU A 236 -2.95 13.09 25.98
CA LEU A 236 -1.86 12.29 26.52
C LEU A 236 -0.88 13.22 27.27
N LYS A 237 -1.03 13.32 28.59
CA LYS A 237 -0.23 14.23 29.44
C LYS A 237 1.09 13.56 29.83
N VAL A 238 2.05 13.53 28.91
CA VAL A 238 3.38 12.94 29.08
C VAL A 238 4.45 13.90 28.59
N ASP A 239 5.51 14.09 29.39
CA ASP A 239 6.60 15.02 29.07
C ASP A 239 7.82 14.31 28.46
N ASP A 240 7.93 13.01 28.60
CA ASP A 240 9.00 12.15 28.08
C ASP A 240 8.76 11.64 26.65
N SER A 241 7.67 12.03 26.05
CA SER A 241 7.25 11.54 24.73
C SER A 241 7.03 12.67 23.72
N CYS A 242 7.23 12.36 22.42
CA CYS A 242 6.88 13.26 21.32
C CYS A 242 6.19 12.52 20.16
N LEU A 243 5.42 13.28 19.38
CA LEU A 243 4.81 12.84 18.13
C LEU A 243 5.62 13.40 16.96
N LEU A 244 6.22 12.50 16.17
CA LEU A 244 6.98 12.81 14.97
C LEU A 244 6.13 12.56 13.74
N ILE A 245 5.79 13.62 13.00
CA ILE A 245 4.97 13.57 11.80
C ILE A 245 5.85 13.78 10.57
N VAL A 246 6.03 12.72 9.79
CA VAL A 246 6.83 12.71 8.56
C VAL A 246 5.90 12.66 7.36
N GLY A 247 6.04 13.64 6.47
CA GLY A 247 5.25 13.75 5.26
C GLY A 247 4.77 15.17 4.98
N ASP A 248 4.14 15.33 3.81
CA ASP A 248 3.60 16.60 3.36
C ASP A 248 2.23 16.43 2.71
N GLY A 249 1.51 17.53 2.53
CA GLY A 249 0.21 17.52 1.90
C GLY A 249 -0.62 18.77 2.18
N PRO A 250 -1.79 18.88 1.54
CA PRO A 250 -2.63 20.09 1.63
C PRO A 250 -3.06 20.45 3.06
N GLU A 251 -3.11 19.49 3.99
CA GLU A 251 -3.49 19.77 5.38
C GLU A 251 -2.36 20.30 6.27
N ARG A 252 -1.08 20.28 5.79
CA ARG A 252 0.07 20.64 6.64
C ARG A 252 -0.09 21.99 7.33
N GLN A 253 -0.44 23.03 6.60
CA GLN A 253 -0.58 24.38 7.16
C GLN A 253 -1.70 24.44 8.20
N TYR A 254 -2.84 23.80 7.91
CA TYR A 254 -3.97 23.72 8.84
C TYR A 254 -3.58 22.99 10.14
N LEU A 255 -2.92 21.84 10.04
CA LEU A 255 -2.49 21.04 11.19
C LEU A 255 -1.47 21.79 12.06
N GLN A 256 -0.47 22.44 11.45
CA GLN A 256 0.50 23.28 12.17
C GLN A 256 -0.14 24.50 12.85
N LYS A 257 -1.11 25.14 12.18
CA LYS A 257 -1.88 26.25 12.77
C LYS A 257 -2.66 25.76 13.99
N TYR A 258 -3.37 24.63 13.87
CA TYR A 258 -4.13 24.03 14.95
C TYR A 258 -3.26 23.72 16.18
N VAL A 259 -2.07 23.12 15.98
CA VAL A 259 -1.11 22.82 17.05
C VAL A 259 -0.67 24.08 17.77
N ARG A 260 -0.35 25.17 17.04
CA ARG A 260 0.05 26.46 17.64
C ARG A 260 -1.09 27.12 18.42
N GLU A 261 -2.29 27.21 17.86
CA GLU A 261 -3.46 27.84 18.50
C GLU A 261 -3.89 27.12 19.76
N LYS A 262 -3.81 25.77 19.75
CA LYS A 262 -4.13 24.95 20.93
C LYS A 262 -2.96 24.74 21.87
N ARG A 263 -1.77 25.33 21.58
CA ARG A 263 -0.54 25.23 22.38
C ARG A 263 -0.18 23.77 22.71
N ILE A 264 -0.39 22.85 21.73
CA ILE A 264 -0.06 21.43 21.90
C ILE A 264 1.45 21.25 21.83
N LYS A 265 2.03 20.59 22.84
CA LYS A 265 3.48 20.43 22.98
C LYS A 265 3.95 19.11 22.34
N ASN A 266 5.26 19.01 22.13
CA ASN A 266 5.95 17.79 21.73
C ASN A 266 5.44 17.17 20.40
N ILE A 267 5.10 18.01 19.40
CA ILE A 267 4.77 17.58 18.04
C ILE A 267 5.79 18.16 17.06
N HIS A 268 6.43 17.29 16.28
CA HIS A 268 7.45 17.64 15.29
C HIS A 268 6.98 17.33 13.87
N PHE A 269 6.94 18.34 12.99
CA PHE A 269 6.61 18.17 11.56
C PHE A 269 7.87 18.24 10.72
N GLN A 270 8.27 17.13 10.07
CA GLN A 270 9.50 17.05 9.29
C GLN A 270 9.32 17.34 7.79
N GLY A 271 8.08 17.35 7.30
CA GLY A 271 7.83 17.52 5.87
C GLY A 271 8.09 16.24 5.07
N SER A 272 8.19 16.40 3.74
CA SER A 272 8.46 15.29 2.84
C SER A 272 9.92 14.85 2.94
N ILE A 273 10.14 13.56 3.06
CA ILE A 273 11.48 12.94 3.14
C ILE A 273 11.66 12.03 1.93
N ASP A 274 12.87 11.96 1.39
CA ASP A 274 13.21 11.00 0.35
C ASP A 274 13.08 9.57 0.88
N TYR A 275 12.58 8.65 0.05
CA TYR A 275 12.39 7.26 0.45
C TYR A 275 13.70 6.60 0.89
N ASN A 276 14.83 7.02 0.32
CA ASN A 276 16.15 6.50 0.71
C ASN A 276 16.61 6.92 2.10
N ASP A 277 15.98 7.94 2.70
CA ASP A 277 16.32 8.46 4.03
C ASP A 277 15.28 8.11 5.10
N ILE A 278 14.13 7.52 4.71
CA ILE A 278 13.02 7.26 5.63
C ILE A 278 13.40 6.30 6.76
N TYR A 279 14.33 5.37 6.51
CA TYR A 279 14.82 4.42 7.51
C TYR A 279 15.38 5.09 8.77
N LYS A 280 15.95 6.30 8.66
CA LYS A 280 16.46 7.06 9.81
C LYS A 280 15.33 7.45 10.78
N PHE A 281 14.15 7.72 10.24
CA PHE A 281 12.97 8.09 11.02
C PHE A 281 12.33 6.88 11.67
N PHE A 282 12.26 5.74 10.96
CA PHE A 282 11.81 4.48 11.56
C PHE A 282 12.78 4.03 12.68
N ASN A 283 14.09 4.12 12.46
CA ASN A 283 15.10 3.78 13.47
C ASN A 283 15.05 4.71 14.70
N ALA A 284 14.69 5.99 14.52
CA ALA A 284 14.54 6.95 15.61
C ALA A 284 13.21 6.82 16.37
N ALA A 285 12.29 6.01 15.91
CA ALA A 285 10.97 5.84 16.52
C ALA A 285 10.96 4.64 17.49
N ASP A 286 10.02 4.67 18.43
CA ASP A 286 9.81 3.60 19.40
C ASP A 286 8.45 2.92 19.19
N ILE A 287 7.52 3.60 18.51
CA ILE A 287 6.20 3.08 18.17
C ILE A 287 5.65 3.78 16.91
N PHE A 288 4.97 3.04 16.05
CA PHE A 288 4.34 3.58 14.84
C PHE A 288 2.83 3.72 14.99
N ILE A 289 2.28 4.86 14.54
CA ILE A 289 0.85 5.13 14.61
C ILE A 289 0.29 5.57 13.26
N ILE A 290 -0.84 4.96 12.83
CA ILE A 290 -1.54 5.31 11.60
C ILE A 290 -3.05 5.46 11.81
N PRO A 291 -3.56 6.71 11.92
CA PRO A 291 -4.96 7.01 12.23
C PRO A 291 -5.84 7.13 10.99
N THR A 292 -5.52 6.44 9.91
CA THR A 292 -6.22 6.62 8.63
C THR A 292 -7.73 6.40 8.74
N LEU A 293 -8.51 7.24 8.06
CA LEU A 293 -9.96 7.13 7.94
C LEU A 293 -10.39 6.25 6.76
N GLN A 294 -9.47 6.02 5.83
CA GLN A 294 -9.69 5.13 4.69
C GLN A 294 -8.36 4.78 4.03
N ASP A 295 -8.05 3.48 3.99
CA ASP A 295 -6.92 2.95 3.23
C ASP A 295 -7.20 1.50 2.83
N ASN A 296 -6.85 1.13 1.60
CA ASN A 296 -6.98 -0.26 1.15
C ASN A 296 -5.92 -1.15 1.79
N TRP A 297 -4.68 -0.63 1.87
CA TRP A 297 -3.50 -1.33 2.42
C TRP A 297 -2.36 -0.33 2.57
N SER A 298 -2.10 0.13 3.79
CA SER A 298 -1.02 1.08 4.04
C SER A 298 0.33 0.39 4.05
N LEU A 299 1.11 0.57 3.01
CA LEU A 299 2.46 -0.02 2.88
C LEU A 299 3.43 0.44 3.97
N VAL A 300 3.22 1.62 4.53
CA VAL A 300 4.03 2.12 5.64
C VAL A 300 3.90 1.28 6.93
N VAL A 301 2.84 0.48 7.07
CA VAL A 301 2.69 -0.44 8.21
C VAL A 301 3.71 -1.58 8.12
N PRO A 302 3.79 -2.38 7.03
CA PRO A 302 4.85 -3.38 6.90
C PRO A 302 6.27 -2.75 6.94
N GLU A 303 6.45 -1.52 6.47
CA GLU A 303 7.71 -0.79 6.60
C GLU A 303 8.08 -0.56 8.06
N ALA A 304 7.19 0.00 8.87
CA ALA A 304 7.40 0.19 10.30
C ALA A 304 7.65 -1.13 11.04
N MET A 305 6.89 -2.17 10.70
CA MET A 305 7.04 -3.51 11.29
C MET A 305 8.42 -4.12 10.99
N SER A 306 8.94 -3.92 9.78
CA SER A 306 10.28 -4.41 9.41
C SER A 306 11.41 -3.72 10.18
N CYS A 307 11.16 -2.51 10.69
CA CYS A 307 12.06 -1.76 11.55
C CYS A 307 11.79 -1.99 13.06
N ASN A 308 11.20 -3.12 13.41
CA ASN A 308 10.93 -3.54 14.79
C ASN A 308 10.04 -2.55 15.57
N LEU A 309 9.04 -1.93 14.94
CA LEU A 309 8.12 -1.04 15.65
C LEU A 309 6.81 -1.74 15.99
N PRO A 310 6.32 -1.62 17.24
CA PRO A 310 4.92 -1.93 17.56
C PRO A 310 3.97 -0.95 16.85
N ILE A 311 2.75 -1.39 16.58
CA ILE A 311 1.83 -0.70 15.67
C ILE A 311 0.55 -0.27 16.38
N ILE A 312 0.19 1.02 16.28
CA ILE A 312 -1.14 1.53 16.61
C ILE A 312 -1.87 1.80 15.30
N CYS A 313 -2.84 0.97 14.92
CA CYS A 313 -3.46 0.98 13.61
C CYS A 313 -4.96 1.27 13.66
N SER A 314 -5.43 2.15 12.77
CA SER A 314 -6.86 2.36 12.59
C SER A 314 -7.56 1.12 12.04
N LYS A 315 -8.77 0.83 12.55
CA LYS A 315 -9.66 -0.22 12.02
C LYS A 315 -10.10 0.02 10.55
N TYR A 316 -9.92 1.24 10.03
CA TYR A 316 -10.23 1.61 8.64
C TYR A 316 -9.05 1.41 7.68
N ASN A 317 -7.95 0.84 8.17
CA ASN A 317 -6.81 0.43 7.35
C ASN A 317 -6.98 -1.05 6.95
N GLY A 318 -6.95 -1.32 5.64
CA GLY A 318 -7.22 -2.68 5.14
C GLY A 318 -6.22 -3.75 5.54
N CYS A 319 -5.04 -3.37 6.04
CA CYS A 319 -3.99 -4.33 6.41
C CYS A 319 -4.04 -4.82 7.87
N TRP A 320 -4.85 -4.17 8.74
CA TRP A 320 -4.80 -4.48 10.16
C TRP A 320 -5.10 -5.94 10.52
N PRO A 321 -6.05 -6.65 9.85
CA PRO A 321 -6.35 -8.00 10.28
C PRO A 321 -5.21 -9.00 10.11
N GLU A 322 -4.32 -8.75 9.14
CA GLU A 322 -3.15 -9.59 8.89
C GLU A 322 -1.94 -9.15 9.69
N LEU A 323 -1.70 -7.84 9.76
CA LEU A 323 -0.42 -7.29 10.21
C LEU A 323 -0.43 -6.88 11.69
N VAL A 324 -1.60 -6.55 12.27
CA VAL A 324 -1.67 -6.07 13.66
C VAL A 324 -2.42 -7.05 14.54
N LYS A 325 -1.70 -7.63 15.50
CA LYS A 325 -2.15 -8.62 16.46
C LYS A 325 -1.92 -8.10 17.88
N GLU A 326 -2.43 -8.78 18.89
CA GLU A 326 -2.23 -8.41 20.30
C GLU A 326 -0.77 -8.42 20.72
N GLU A 327 0.04 -9.32 20.11
CA GLU A 327 1.46 -9.44 20.39
C GLU A 327 2.33 -8.35 19.77
N ASN A 328 1.80 -7.52 18.83
CA ASN A 328 2.59 -6.48 18.17
C ASN A 328 1.91 -5.11 18.07
N GLY A 329 0.70 -4.95 18.60
CA GLY A 329 0.06 -3.64 18.49
C GLY A 329 -1.39 -3.57 18.95
N TRP A 330 -2.02 -2.45 18.60
CA TRP A 330 -3.39 -2.11 18.98
C TRP A 330 -4.18 -1.61 17.77
N VAL A 331 -5.45 -1.99 17.72
CA VAL A 331 -6.41 -1.50 16.73
C VAL A 331 -7.39 -0.55 17.38
N PHE A 332 -7.67 0.59 16.74
CA PHE A 332 -8.55 1.62 17.30
C PHE A 332 -9.47 2.25 16.24
N ASP A 333 -10.50 2.93 16.73
CA ASP A 333 -11.38 3.77 15.91
C ASP A 333 -10.93 5.24 15.99
N PRO A 334 -10.35 5.83 14.91
CA PRO A 334 -9.93 7.23 14.92
C PRO A 334 -11.10 8.23 15.02
N LEU A 335 -12.34 7.81 14.76
CA LEU A 335 -13.52 8.64 14.88
C LEU A 335 -14.15 8.59 16.28
N ASP A 336 -13.78 7.61 17.10
CA ASP A 336 -14.13 7.54 18.52
C ASP A 336 -12.98 8.09 19.36
N THR A 337 -13.09 9.34 19.77
CA THR A 337 -12.06 10.03 20.57
C THR A 337 -11.78 9.32 21.90
N SER A 338 -12.79 8.74 22.54
CA SER A 338 -12.62 8.01 23.80
C SER A 338 -11.79 6.75 23.60
N ASN A 339 -12.13 5.95 22.59
CA ASN A 339 -11.38 4.76 22.22
C ASN A 339 -9.95 5.13 21.83
N PHE A 340 -9.74 6.17 21.02
CA PHE A 340 -8.43 6.60 20.60
C PHE A 340 -7.55 7.02 21.78
N ASN A 341 -8.09 7.85 22.67
CA ASN A 341 -7.40 8.28 23.90
C ASN A 341 -7.04 7.09 24.79
N HIS A 342 -7.98 6.14 24.94
CA HIS A 342 -7.74 4.91 25.70
C HIS A 342 -6.57 4.11 25.12
N ILE A 343 -6.55 3.87 23.82
CA ILE A 343 -5.50 3.10 23.15
C ILE A 343 -4.14 3.80 23.22
N LEU A 344 -4.08 5.14 23.05
CA LEU A 344 -2.82 5.88 23.22
C LEU A 344 -2.25 5.74 24.64
N ASN A 345 -3.11 5.89 25.66
CA ASN A 345 -2.71 5.72 27.05
C ASN A 345 -2.28 4.28 27.36
N LEU A 346 -2.99 3.29 26.80
CA LEU A 346 -2.65 1.87 26.96
C LEU A 346 -1.28 1.56 26.32
N ALA A 347 -1.06 2.03 25.11
CA ALA A 347 0.22 1.87 24.41
C ALA A 347 1.38 2.49 25.20
N TYR A 348 1.21 3.72 25.70
CA TYR A 348 2.22 4.38 26.54
C TYR A 348 2.50 3.62 27.85
N LYS A 349 1.46 3.16 28.55
CA LYS A 349 1.62 2.36 29.79
C LYS A 349 2.38 1.04 29.55
N ASN A 350 2.32 0.51 28.34
CA ASN A 350 3.01 -0.72 27.95
C ASN A 350 4.40 -0.46 27.32
N LYS A 351 4.99 0.73 27.49
CA LYS A 351 6.28 1.07 26.86
C LYS A 351 7.41 0.09 27.17
N GLY A 352 7.41 -0.53 28.34
CA GLY A 352 8.36 -1.59 28.70
C GLY A 352 8.25 -2.89 27.88
N LYS A 353 7.22 -3.04 27.02
CA LYS A 353 7.01 -4.19 26.12
C LYS A 353 7.22 -3.83 24.66
N TRP A 354 7.54 -2.59 24.32
CA TRP A 354 7.62 -2.16 22.93
C TRP A 354 8.71 -2.91 22.15
N GLU A 355 9.82 -3.26 22.78
CA GLU A 355 10.89 -4.05 22.17
C GLU A 355 10.38 -5.44 21.74
N ASP A 356 9.80 -6.20 22.66
CA ASP A 356 9.23 -7.54 22.38
C ASP A 356 8.11 -7.46 21.30
N MET A 357 7.26 -6.42 21.38
CA MET A 357 6.22 -6.18 20.40
C MET A 357 6.78 -5.81 19.02
N GLY A 358 7.89 -5.09 18.99
CA GLY A 358 8.63 -4.76 17.77
C GLY A 358 9.23 -6.01 17.12
N GLU A 359 9.83 -6.90 17.90
CA GLU A 359 10.32 -8.21 17.41
C GLU A 359 9.17 -9.05 16.83
N SER A 360 8.02 -9.06 17.49
CA SER A 360 6.80 -9.72 17.01
C SER A 360 6.33 -9.10 15.69
N SER A 361 6.40 -7.77 15.54
CA SER A 361 6.13 -7.08 14.27
C SER A 361 7.03 -7.57 13.15
N ALA A 362 8.35 -7.63 13.38
CA ALA A 362 9.31 -8.08 12.37
C ALA A 362 9.09 -9.54 11.97
N LYS A 363 8.72 -10.40 12.93
CA LYS A 363 8.37 -11.79 12.67
C LYS A 363 7.13 -11.92 11.80
N ILE A 364 6.04 -11.22 12.14
CA ILE A 364 4.78 -11.24 11.37
C ILE A 364 5.01 -10.74 9.94
N VAL A 365 5.70 -9.60 9.78
CA VAL A 365 5.89 -8.98 8.46
C VAL A 365 6.81 -9.80 7.55
N SER A 366 7.65 -10.67 8.09
CA SER A 366 8.53 -11.53 7.29
C SER A 366 7.77 -12.43 6.30
N ASP A 367 6.48 -12.70 6.55
CA ASP A 367 5.61 -13.46 5.66
C ASP A 367 5.07 -12.63 4.47
N PHE A 368 5.34 -11.33 4.48
CA PHE A 368 4.93 -10.39 3.45
C PHE A 368 6.13 -9.83 2.65
N SER A 369 7.24 -10.57 2.58
CA SER A 369 8.39 -10.16 1.77
C SER A 369 8.05 -10.18 0.27
N PRO A 370 8.75 -9.35 -0.55
CA PRO A 370 8.59 -9.36 -2.01
C PRO A 370 8.74 -10.76 -2.62
N GLU A 371 9.68 -11.56 -2.13
CA GLU A 371 9.90 -12.93 -2.56
C GLU A 371 8.69 -13.83 -2.29
N LYS A 372 8.15 -13.81 -1.06
CA LYS A 372 6.97 -14.61 -0.68
C LYS A 372 5.73 -14.20 -1.47
N ILE A 373 5.52 -12.92 -1.69
CA ILE A 373 4.41 -12.41 -2.52
C ILE A 373 4.58 -12.82 -3.99
N ALA A 374 5.79 -12.68 -4.54
CA ALA A 374 6.09 -13.12 -5.90
C ALA A 374 5.83 -14.62 -6.10
N ASN A 375 6.28 -15.46 -5.15
CA ASN A 375 6.04 -16.90 -5.19
C ASN A 375 4.54 -17.26 -5.15
N LYS A 376 3.74 -16.59 -4.31
CA LYS A 376 2.27 -16.78 -4.28
C LYS A 376 1.64 -16.48 -5.64
N ILE A 377 2.00 -15.36 -6.26
CA ILE A 377 1.46 -14.96 -7.56
C ILE A 377 1.90 -15.96 -8.64
N VAL A 378 3.17 -16.33 -8.68
CA VAL A 378 3.71 -17.25 -9.69
C VAL A 378 3.13 -18.66 -9.55
N ASN A 379 2.90 -19.14 -8.32
CA ASN A 379 2.25 -20.44 -8.10
C ASN A 379 0.82 -20.43 -8.64
N SER A 380 0.03 -19.39 -8.39
CA SER A 380 -1.29 -19.28 -9.02
C SER A 380 -1.21 -19.22 -10.55
N CYS A 381 -0.17 -18.59 -11.13
CA CYS A 381 0.05 -18.63 -12.57
C CYS A 381 0.29 -20.06 -13.09
N LYS A 382 1.09 -20.85 -12.37
CA LYS A 382 1.38 -22.26 -12.74
C LYS A 382 0.14 -23.14 -12.66
N GLU A 383 -0.63 -23.01 -11.55
CA GLU A 383 -1.88 -23.76 -11.33
C GLU A 383 -2.88 -23.53 -12.47
N ILE A 384 -3.13 -22.28 -12.84
CA ILE A 384 -4.09 -21.96 -13.92
C ILE A 384 -3.64 -22.49 -15.28
N ILE A 385 -2.32 -22.53 -15.55
CA ILE A 385 -1.81 -23.04 -16.82
C ILE A 385 -1.96 -24.56 -16.88
N SER A 386 -1.75 -25.25 -15.75
CA SER A 386 -1.92 -26.72 -15.68
C SER A 386 -3.37 -27.18 -15.81
N ASP A 387 -4.32 -26.32 -15.44
CA ASP A 387 -5.76 -26.62 -15.46
C ASP A 387 -6.45 -26.26 -16.81
N ASN A 388 -5.75 -25.62 -17.74
CA ASN A 388 -6.22 -25.24 -19.08
C ASN A 388 -5.55 -26.06 -20.19
#